data_24efaac95b7783b101ed6bf61a349df2
#
_entry.id   24efaac95b7783b101ed6bf61a349df2
#
_cell.length_a   1.000
_cell.length_b   1.000
_cell.length_c   1.000
_cell.angle_alpha   90.00
_cell.angle_beta   90.00
_cell.angle_gamma   90.00
#
_symmetry.space_group_name_H-M   'P 1'
#
loop_
_entity.id
_entity.type
_entity.pdbx_description
1 polymer ?
#
loop_
_entity_poly.entity_id
_entity_poly.type
_entity_poly.pdbx_seq_one_letter_code
_entity_poly.pdbx_strand_id
1 'polypeptide(L)'
;MWAPPSAGSNAAAIAAAFPQARVLKAFNHFGAEVMASPNGADACVAGDDAAAKAVVLALAKDMGFTPRDAGPLRNAAVLENLAVLWIHLATQSGMGRQFYFAFKTP
;
A
#
# COMPACT_ATOMS: atom_id res chain seq x y z
N MET A 1 -11.59 -16.05 1.55
CA MET A 1 -11.02 -14.92 2.31
C MET A 1 -9.50 -15.04 2.30
N TRP A 2 -8.82 -13.95 2.06
CA TRP A 2 -7.35 -13.95 2.10
C TRP A 2 -6.84 -14.21 3.52
N ALA A 3 -5.85 -15.08 3.63
CA ALA A 3 -5.17 -15.37 4.89
C ALA A 3 -3.70 -14.96 4.75
N PRO A 4 -3.12 -14.26 5.74
CA PRO A 4 -1.72 -13.86 5.66
C PRO A 4 -0.79 -15.08 5.76
N PRO A 5 0.40 -15.03 5.14
CA PRO A 5 1.41 -16.06 5.34
C PRO A 5 1.93 -16.04 6.78
N SER A 6 2.60 -17.13 7.18
CA SER A 6 3.12 -17.27 8.55
C SER A 6 4.09 -16.15 8.95
N ALA A 7 4.74 -15.48 7.99
CA ALA A 7 5.60 -14.33 8.24
C ALA A 7 4.84 -13.05 8.63
N GLY A 8 3.49 -13.06 8.57
CA GLY A 8 2.63 -11.94 8.92
C GLY A 8 2.11 -11.14 7.75
N SER A 9 2.82 -11.11 6.63
CA SER A 9 2.42 -10.43 5.40
C SER A 9 3.19 -11.00 4.21
N ASN A 10 2.69 -10.74 3.00
CA ASN A 10 3.40 -11.11 1.78
C ASN A 10 4.75 -10.38 1.69
N ALA A 11 4.79 -9.10 2.06
CA ALA A 11 6.03 -8.33 2.07
C ALA A 11 7.05 -8.92 3.07
N ALA A 12 6.60 -9.32 4.26
CA ALA A 12 7.48 -9.96 5.24
C ALA A 12 8.01 -11.30 4.75
N ALA A 13 7.19 -12.08 4.06
CA ALA A 13 7.62 -13.36 3.46
C ALA A 13 8.70 -13.12 2.39
N ILE A 14 8.55 -12.11 1.54
CA ILE A 14 9.54 -11.72 0.54
C ILE A 14 10.83 -11.28 1.22
N ALA A 15 10.75 -10.44 2.25
CA ALA A 15 11.93 -9.97 2.99
C ALA A 15 12.70 -11.11 3.64
N ALA A 16 11.99 -12.10 4.19
CA ALA A 16 12.61 -13.29 4.77
C ALA A 16 13.33 -14.14 3.71
N ALA A 17 12.76 -14.24 2.51
CA ALA A 17 13.36 -15.00 1.40
C ALA A 17 14.58 -14.29 0.78
N PHE A 18 14.63 -12.95 0.86
CA PHE A 18 15.68 -12.12 0.26
C PHE A 18 16.27 -11.16 1.30
N PRO A 19 17.05 -11.65 2.28
CA PRO A 19 17.49 -10.80 3.40
C PRO A 19 18.42 -9.65 3.00
N GLN A 20 18.98 -9.67 1.79
CA GLN A 20 19.79 -8.55 1.27
C GLN A 20 18.96 -7.48 0.57
N ALA A 21 17.68 -7.74 0.29
CA ALA A 21 16.82 -6.81 -0.41
C ALA A 21 16.24 -5.76 0.54
N ARG A 22 16.04 -4.55 0.01
CA ARG A 22 15.31 -3.47 0.70
C ARG A 22 13.85 -3.54 0.28
N VAL A 23 13.04 -4.27 1.05
CA VAL A 23 11.66 -4.54 0.71
C VAL A 23 10.75 -3.43 1.23
N LEU A 24 9.88 -2.95 0.37
CA LEU A 24 8.87 -1.93 0.69
C LEU A 24 7.50 -2.44 0.25
N LYS A 25 6.45 -1.98 0.95
CA LYS A 25 5.06 -2.24 0.55
C LYS A 25 4.42 -0.92 0.13
N ALA A 26 3.88 -0.87 -1.09
CA ALA A 26 3.25 0.33 -1.63
C ALA A 26 2.26 -0.01 -2.74
N PHE A 27 1.39 0.95 -3.09
CA PHE A 27 0.50 0.91 -4.25
C PHE A 27 -0.48 -0.28 -4.25
N ASN A 28 -0.96 -0.70 -3.08
CA ASN A 28 -1.77 -1.90 -2.97
C ASN A 28 -3.21 -1.66 -2.52
N HIS A 29 -3.58 -0.42 -2.17
CA HIS A 29 -4.90 -0.14 -1.58
C HIS A 29 -5.80 0.70 -2.49
N PHE A 30 -5.66 0.53 -3.79
CA PHE A 30 -6.51 1.14 -4.81
C PHE A 30 -6.41 0.32 -6.10
N GLY A 31 -7.32 0.55 -7.03
CA GLY A 31 -7.34 -0.17 -8.30
C GLY A 31 -6.47 0.46 -9.37
N ALA A 32 -6.36 -0.24 -10.49
CA ALA A 32 -5.57 0.22 -11.64
C ALA A 32 -6.09 1.55 -12.20
N GLU A 33 -7.38 1.81 -12.10
CA GLU A 33 -8.01 3.04 -12.56
C GLU A 33 -7.50 4.26 -11.79
N VAL A 34 -7.36 4.13 -10.46
CA VAL A 34 -6.78 5.17 -9.61
C VAL A 34 -5.28 5.30 -9.89
N MET A 35 -4.59 4.18 -10.08
CA MET A 35 -3.16 4.18 -10.43
C MET A 35 -2.89 4.96 -11.71
N ALA A 36 -3.76 4.84 -12.72
CA ALA A 36 -3.63 5.56 -13.99
C ALA A 36 -3.92 7.06 -13.85
N SER A 37 -4.76 7.46 -12.90
CA SER A 37 -5.16 8.85 -12.71
C SER A 37 -5.38 9.12 -11.21
N PRO A 38 -4.30 9.29 -10.42
CA PRO A 38 -4.38 9.34 -8.95
C PRO A 38 -5.16 10.50 -8.37
N ASN A 39 -5.11 11.68 -8.97
CA ASN A 39 -5.83 12.88 -8.50
C ASN A 39 -5.64 13.19 -7.02
N GLY A 40 -4.42 13.03 -6.51
CA GLY A 40 -4.10 13.30 -5.11
C GLY A 40 -4.49 12.21 -4.13
N ALA A 41 -4.92 11.03 -4.60
CA ALA A 41 -5.22 9.90 -3.71
C ALA A 41 -4.02 9.58 -2.82
N ASP A 42 -4.27 9.14 -1.59
CA ASP A 42 -3.21 8.78 -0.66
C ASP A 42 -2.53 7.48 -1.09
N ALA A 43 -1.20 7.46 -1.07
CA ALA A 43 -0.39 6.29 -1.31
C ALA A 43 0.49 6.03 -0.09
N CYS A 44 0.20 4.96 0.64
CA CYS A 44 0.93 4.57 1.84
C CYS A 44 2.12 3.69 1.47
N VAL A 45 3.27 3.97 2.08
CA VAL A 45 4.51 3.22 1.87
C VAL A 45 5.04 2.76 3.22
N ALA A 46 5.22 1.44 3.38
CA ALA A 46 5.82 0.84 4.57
C ALA A 46 7.17 0.21 4.21
N GLY A 47 8.16 0.39 5.07
CA GLY A 47 9.49 -0.18 4.86
C GLY A 47 10.45 0.22 5.96
N ASP A 48 11.54 -0.55 6.13
CA ASP A 48 12.53 -0.32 7.17
C ASP A 48 13.68 0.56 6.70
N ASP A 49 14.02 0.52 5.39
CA ASP A 49 15.12 1.31 4.84
C ASP A 49 14.62 2.72 4.52
N ALA A 50 15.09 3.70 5.28
CA ALA A 50 14.63 5.08 5.16
C ALA A 50 14.97 5.69 3.79
N ALA A 51 16.14 5.41 3.24
CA ALA A 51 16.56 5.94 1.95
C ALA A 51 15.73 5.35 0.80
N ALA A 52 15.51 4.03 0.81
CA ALA A 52 14.67 3.37 -0.19
C ALA A 52 13.23 3.86 -0.11
N LYS A 53 12.70 4.04 1.10
CA LYS A 53 11.34 4.54 1.31
C LYS A 53 11.19 5.96 0.77
N ALA A 54 12.18 6.82 0.99
CA ALA A 54 12.16 8.19 0.47
C ALA A 54 12.06 8.21 -1.06
N VAL A 55 12.74 7.30 -1.75
CA VAL A 55 12.67 7.18 -3.22
C VAL A 55 11.25 6.83 -3.67
N VAL A 56 10.63 5.88 -3.01
CA VAL A 56 9.27 5.43 -3.38
C VAL A 56 8.22 6.51 -3.04
N LEU A 57 8.38 7.22 -1.91
CA LEU A 57 7.50 8.34 -1.57
C LEU A 57 7.59 9.46 -2.61
N ALA A 58 8.80 9.78 -3.08
CA ALA A 58 9.00 10.77 -4.13
C ALA A 58 8.38 10.33 -5.46
N LEU A 59 8.52 9.05 -5.81
CA LEU A 59 7.90 8.48 -7.00
C LEU A 59 6.37 8.60 -6.93
N ALA A 60 5.78 8.28 -5.80
CA ALA A 60 4.32 8.39 -5.60
C ALA A 60 3.86 9.83 -5.83
N LYS A 61 4.59 10.80 -5.29
CA LYS A 61 4.28 12.22 -5.48
C LYS A 61 4.36 12.62 -6.96
N ASP A 62 5.39 12.18 -7.66
CA ASP A 62 5.57 12.47 -9.09
C ASP A 62 4.46 11.86 -9.94
N MET A 63 3.88 10.74 -9.50
CA MET A 63 2.75 10.09 -10.17
C MET A 63 1.41 10.79 -9.94
N GLY A 64 1.34 11.73 -9.01
CA GLY A 64 0.12 12.47 -8.68
C GLY A 64 -0.58 12.01 -7.41
N PHE A 65 0.03 11.12 -6.64
CA PHE A 65 -0.48 10.72 -5.31
C PHE A 65 -0.07 11.71 -4.23
N THR A 66 -0.76 11.63 -3.09
CA THR A 66 -0.30 12.21 -1.83
C THR A 66 0.46 11.11 -1.08
N PRO A 67 1.81 11.20 -0.97
CA PRO A 67 2.58 10.14 -0.33
C PRO A 67 2.40 10.14 1.18
N ARG A 68 2.30 8.95 1.78
CA ARG A 68 2.17 8.77 3.23
C ARG A 68 3.18 7.74 3.69
N ASP A 69 4.02 8.10 4.65
CA ASP A 69 4.93 7.15 5.30
C ASP A 69 4.11 6.31 6.29
N ALA A 70 3.95 5.04 6.00
CA ALA A 70 3.17 4.11 6.83
C ALA A 70 4.02 3.39 7.89
N GLY A 71 5.28 3.81 8.08
CA GLY A 71 6.14 3.27 9.11
C GLY A 71 6.97 2.06 8.66
N PRO A 72 7.36 1.20 9.62
CA PRO A 72 8.25 0.07 9.33
C PRO A 72 7.56 -1.01 8.48
N LEU A 73 8.36 -1.92 7.93
CA LEU A 73 7.87 -3.00 7.06
C LEU A 73 6.82 -3.88 7.74
N ARG A 74 6.85 -4.04 9.06
CA ARG A 74 5.82 -4.79 9.78
C ARG A 74 4.42 -4.24 9.52
N ASN A 75 4.28 -2.96 9.21
CA ASN A 75 3.00 -2.33 8.88
C ASN A 75 2.50 -2.71 7.48
N ALA A 76 3.30 -3.44 6.68
CA ALA A 76 2.82 -4.02 5.44
C ALA A 76 1.61 -4.93 5.66
N ALA A 77 1.53 -5.60 6.82
CA ALA A 77 0.37 -6.41 7.17
C ALA A 77 -0.92 -5.57 7.24
N VAL A 78 -0.83 -4.35 7.76
CA VAL A 78 -1.96 -3.42 7.82
C VAL A 78 -2.36 -2.98 6.40
N LEU A 79 -1.39 -2.65 5.55
CA LEU A 79 -1.65 -2.25 4.17
C LEU A 79 -2.26 -3.41 3.37
N GLU A 80 -1.81 -4.64 3.57
CA GLU A 80 -2.38 -5.80 2.90
C GLU A 80 -3.83 -6.04 3.33
N ASN A 81 -4.15 -5.85 4.62
CA ASN A 81 -5.52 -5.92 5.11
C ASN A 81 -6.39 -4.77 4.57
N LEU A 82 -5.82 -3.59 4.37
CA LEU A 82 -6.52 -2.48 3.75
C LEU A 82 -6.92 -2.82 2.31
N ALA A 83 -6.05 -3.52 1.57
CA ALA A 83 -6.38 -4.01 0.23
C ALA A 83 -7.55 -4.99 0.27
N VAL A 84 -7.62 -5.85 1.27
CA VAL A 84 -8.75 -6.79 1.45
C VAL A 84 -10.05 -6.01 1.66
N LEU A 85 -10.03 -4.98 2.49
CA LEU A 85 -11.19 -4.10 2.69
C LEU A 85 -11.58 -3.41 1.37
N TRP A 86 -10.61 -2.90 0.62
CA TRP A 86 -10.89 -2.26 -0.67
C TRP A 86 -11.58 -3.22 -1.63
N ILE A 87 -11.08 -4.46 -1.73
CA ILE A 87 -11.69 -5.50 -2.59
C ILE A 87 -13.12 -5.78 -2.16
N HIS A 88 -13.38 -5.91 -0.87
CA HIS A 88 -14.71 -6.14 -0.35
C HIS A 88 -15.67 -5.00 -0.74
N LEU A 89 -15.25 -3.76 -0.52
CA LEU A 89 -16.09 -2.59 -0.83
C LEU A 89 -16.34 -2.48 -2.33
N ALA A 90 -15.35 -2.78 -3.15
CA ALA A 90 -15.47 -2.71 -4.60
C ALA A 90 -16.42 -3.78 -5.16
N THR A 91 -16.37 -5.00 -4.63
CA THR A 91 -17.04 -6.15 -5.23
C THR A 91 -18.31 -6.58 -4.49
N GLN A 92 -18.33 -6.50 -3.14
CA GLN A 92 -19.44 -7.00 -2.33
C GLN A 92 -20.39 -5.89 -1.89
N SER A 93 -19.91 -4.67 -1.73
CA SER A 93 -20.72 -3.54 -1.27
C SER A 93 -21.18 -2.61 -2.39
N GLY A 94 -20.86 -2.94 -3.64
CA GLY A 94 -21.35 -2.21 -4.80
C GLY A 94 -20.69 -0.87 -5.07
N MET A 95 -19.56 -0.55 -4.43
CA MET A 95 -18.88 0.73 -4.65
C MET A 95 -18.17 0.82 -6.00
N GLY A 96 -17.90 -0.33 -6.65
CA GLY A 96 -17.12 -0.36 -7.88
C GLY A 96 -15.63 -0.13 -7.62
N ARG A 97 -14.86 0.10 -8.68
CA ARG A 97 -13.40 0.16 -8.59
C ARG A 97 -12.82 1.57 -8.57
N GLN A 98 -13.64 2.60 -8.83
CA GLN A 98 -13.16 3.98 -8.98
C GLN A 98 -13.28 4.75 -7.67
N PHE A 99 -12.69 4.22 -6.61
CA PHE A 99 -12.60 4.90 -5.32
C PHE A 99 -11.26 4.60 -4.66
N TYR A 100 -10.92 5.43 -3.68
CA TYR A 100 -9.72 5.27 -2.86
C TYR A 100 -9.99 5.73 -1.44
N PHE A 101 -9.16 5.23 -0.51
CA PHE A 101 -9.19 5.74 0.86
C PHE A 101 -8.47 7.09 0.92
N ALA A 102 -8.97 8.00 1.73
CA ALA A 102 -8.35 9.31 1.93
C ALA A 102 -8.23 9.60 3.42
N PHE A 103 -7.07 10.08 3.84
CA PHE A 103 -6.84 10.54 5.20
C PHE A 103 -7.17 12.02 5.28
N LYS A 104 -8.12 12.37 6.16
CA LYS A 104 -8.58 13.73 6.32
C LYS A 104 -8.42 14.16 7.77
N THR A 105 -7.91 15.36 7.97
CA THR A 105 -7.82 15.99 9.29
C THR A 105 -8.90 17.04 9.46
N PRO A 106 -9.39 17.28 10.71
CA PRO A 106 -10.41 18.30 10.96
C PRO A 106 -9.92 19.70 10.61
#